data_cee54d3dc50109717d11ae98266f93d3
#
_entry.id   cee54d3dc50109717d11ae98266f93d3
#
_cell.length_a   1.000
_cell.length_b   1.000
_cell.length_c   1.000
_cell.angle_alpha   90.00
_cell.angle_beta   90.00
_cell.angle_gamma   90.00
#
_symmetry.space_group_name_H-M   'P 1'
#
loop_
_entity.id
_entity.type
_entity.pdbx_description
1 polymer ?
#
loop_
_entity_poly.entity_id
_entity_poly.type
_entity_poly.pdbx_seq_one_letter_code
_entity_poly.pdbx_strand_id
1 'polypeptide(L)'
;MRTSRSSGAVPPRDAQSKNLKRISTMAGAYGLRNYTVRDIRELKGKRTLVETLAFTPEEAAAAEAAGIDTLKVRFDPKSPELAAEIRQAAPHTFMSFSLPLIAVTSPQEALRLAFSAMEIGGDAIMCQWSPRFIQALAEAGVPAQGHVGLVPRKSTWTGGLRAVGKTSDEAIELYRQIKALEAAGAWAVEIEVIPQQILQELSRRTSLITSSIGAGSGGDIQFLFGEDILGDGPGPFPRHSKQYRNLYALRQQMQAERVAGFREYIADVQSGAFPGPEHVINVDKAIVDEFLEQLDKEPR
;
A
#
# COMPACT_ATOMS: atom_id res chain seq x y z
N MET A 1 -25.02 11.80 21.39
CA MET A 1 -24.76 12.75 20.30
C MET A 1 -24.83 11.97 18.99
N ARG A 2 -25.80 12.26 18.13
CA ARG A 2 -25.87 11.65 16.78
C ARG A 2 -24.87 12.40 15.90
N THR A 3 -23.76 11.78 15.56
CA THR A 3 -22.87 12.27 14.51
C THR A 3 -23.63 12.24 13.18
N SER A 4 -23.88 13.38 12.59
CA SER A 4 -24.45 13.50 11.26
C SER A 4 -23.53 12.80 10.27
N ARG A 5 -23.99 11.64 9.76
CA ARG A 5 -23.38 11.04 8.57
C ARG A 5 -23.60 12.04 7.44
N SER A 6 -22.53 12.65 6.96
CA SER A 6 -22.57 13.37 5.69
C SER A 6 -22.94 12.34 4.63
N SER A 7 -24.16 12.38 4.13
CA SER A 7 -24.54 11.68 2.92
C SER A 7 -23.74 12.31 1.79
N GLY A 8 -22.57 11.75 1.50
CA GLY A 8 -21.76 12.20 0.37
C GLY A 8 -22.62 12.20 -0.87
N ALA A 9 -22.65 13.31 -1.58
CA ALA A 9 -23.39 13.41 -2.82
C ALA A 9 -22.94 12.30 -3.77
N VAL A 10 -23.91 11.63 -4.41
CA VAL A 10 -23.61 10.59 -5.40
C VAL A 10 -22.80 11.25 -6.52
N PRO A 11 -21.55 10.82 -6.79
CA PRO A 11 -20.72 11.46 -7.80
C PRO A 11 -21.41 11.44 -9.17
N PRO A 12 -21.35 12.53 -9.95
CA PRO A 12 -21.96 12.62 -11.27
C PRO A 12 -21.36 11.57 -12.23
N ARG A 13 -22.13 11.16 -13.23
CA ARG A 13 -21.63 10.38 -14.36
C ARG A 13 -20.83 11.30 -15.26
N ASP A 14 -19.55 11.45 -15.00
CA ASP A 14 -18.72 12.36 -15.77
C ASP A 14 -18.27 11.70 -17.09
N ALA A 15 -18.39 12.43 -18.19
CA ALA A 15 -18.06 11.94 -19.55
C ALA A 15 -16.54 11.72 -19.75
N GLN A 16 -15.68 12.26 -18.87
CA GLN A 16 -14.23 12.10 -18.93
C GLN A 16 -13.72 10.82 -18.25
N SER A 17 -14.56 10.16 -17.44
CA SER A 17 -14.20 8.93 -16.70
C SER A 17 -14.79 7.65 -17.30
N LYS A 18 -14.76 7.50 -18.63
CA LYS A 18 -15.41 6.40 -19.35
C LYS A 18 -15.11 4.98 -18.85
N ASN A 19 -14.06 4.80 -18.04
CA ASN A 19 -13.65 3.50 -17.50
C ASN A 19 -13.88 3.35 -16.00
N LEU A 20 -14.31 4.39 -15.28
CA LEU A 20 -14.53 4.30 -13.83
C LEU A 20 -15.94 3.78 -13.52
N LYS A 21 -16.02 2.87 -12.55
CA LYS A 21 -17.26 2.29 -12.05
C LYS A 21 -17.73 3.04 -10.81
N ARG A 22 -18.98 3.46 -10.82
CA ARG A 22 -19.61 4.01 -9.62
C ARG A 22 -19.99 2.87 -8.68
N ILE A 23 -19.48 2.90 -7.46
CA ILE A 23 -19.75 1.91 -6.44
C ILE A 23 -20.32 2.56 -5.18
N SER A 24 -20.99 1.75 -4.37
CA SER A 24 -21.16 2.01 -2.93
C SER A 24 -20.19 1.10 -2.18
N THR A 25 -19.36 1.67 -1.31
CA THR A 25 -18.49 0.89 -0.42
C THR A 25 -19.32 0.14 0.62
N MET A 26 -18.74 -0.82 1.31
CA MET A 26 -19.43 -1.50 2.42
C MET A 26 -19.86 -0.54 3.54
N ALA A 27 -19.14 0.56 3.74
CA ALA A 27 -19.51 1.63 4.67
C ALA A 27 -20.65 2.54 4.17
N GLY A 28 -21.15 2.30 2.95
CA GLY A 28 -22.23 3.08 2.35
C GLY A 28 -21.78 4.39 1.71
N ALA A 29 -20.48 4.68 1.65
CA ALA A 29 -19.96 5.83 0.92
C ALA A 29 -19.97 5.57 -0.60
N TYR A 30 -20.25 6.59 -1.39
CA TYR A 30 -20.15 6.51 -2.85
C TYR A 30 -18.75 6.86 -3.33
N GLY A 31 -18.27 6.12 -4.33
CA GLY A 31 -16.96 6.34 -4.93
C GLY A 31 -16.91 5.88 -6.39
N LEU A 32 -15.79 6.18 -7.03
CA LEU A 32 -15.45 5.71 -8.37
C LEU A 32 -14.27 4.75 -8.25
N ARG A 33 -14.31 3.63 -9.00
CA ARG A 33 -13.22 2.64 -9.06
C ARG A 33 -12.92 2.26 -10.51
N ASN A 34 -11.64 2.04 -10.78
CA ASN A 34 -11.20 1.49 -12.06
C ASN A 34 -11.73 0.07 -12.29
N TYR A 35 -11.72 -0.76 -11.23
CA TYR A 35 -12.23 -2.13 -11.24
C TYR A 35 -13.10 -2.43 -10.02
N THR A 36 -13.99 -3.40 -10.20
CA THR A 36 -14.67 -4.15 -9.13
C THR A 36 -14.14 -5.58 -9.13
N VAL A 37 -14.44 -6.37 -8.10
CA VAL A 37 -14.13 -7.81 -8.06
C VAL A 37 -14.70 -8.52 -9.30
N ARG A 38 -15.90 -8.13 -9.76
CA ARG A 38 -16.51 -8.70 -10.95
C ARG A 38 -15.69 -8.40 -12.21
N ASP A 39 -15.27 -7.14 -12.40
CA ASP A 39 -14.46 -6.76 -13.57
C ASP A 39 -13.16 -7.55 -13.61
N ILE A 40 -12.48 -7.69 -12.45
CA ILE A 40 -11.23 -8.47 -12.36
C ILE A 40 -11.47 -9.93 -12.71
N ARG A 41 -12.55 -10.54 -12.20
CA ARG A 41 -12.93 -11.92 -12.54
C ARG A 41 -13.22 -12.12 -14.04
N GLU A 42 -13.87 -11.15 -14.68
CA GLU A 42 -14.14 -11.19 -16.12
C GLU A 42 -12.87 -11.09 -16.98
N LEU A 43 -11.79 -10.57 -16.43
CA LEU A 43 -10.47 -10.46 -17.09
C LEU A 43 -9.60 -11.73 -16.93
N LYS A 44 -10.00 -12.69 -16.08
CA LYS A 44 -9.26 -13.95 -15.86
C LYS A 44 -8.92 -14.64 -17.18
N GLY A 45 -7.64 -14.93 -17.39
CA GLY A 45 -7.12 -15.57 -18.61
C GLY A 45 -7.16 -14.72 -19.87
N LYS A 46 -7.65 -13.48 -19.81
CA LYS A 46 -7.73 -12.56 -20.97
C LYS A 46 -6.67 -11.47 -20.96
N ARG A 47 -6.33 -10.98 -19.78
CA ARG A 47 -5.34 -9.92 -19.57
C ARG A 47 -4.67 -10.11 -18.22
N THR A 48 -3.35 -10.02 -18.19
CA THR A 48 -2.60 -9.95 -16.93
C THR A 48 -2.70 -8.53 -16.38
N LEU A 49 -3.17 -8.41 -15.15
CA LEU A 49 -3.22 -7.16 -14.41
C LEU A 49 -1.90 -6.92 -13.67
N VAL A 50 -1.64 -5.67 -13.34
CA VAL A 50 -0.44 -5.25 -12.58
C VAL A 50 -0.84 -4.76 -11.21
N GLU A 51 -0.22 -5.32 -10.18
CA GLU A 51 -0.46 -4.97 -8.78
C GLU A 51 0.84 -4.52 -8.11
N THR A 52 0.75 -3.53 -7.22
CA THR A 52 1.85 -3.17 -6.33
C THR A 52 1.36 -2.96 -4.90
N LEU A 53 2.27 -3.15 -3.94
CA LEU A 53 2.05 -2.75 -2.56
C LEU A 53 2.65 -1.36 -2.37
N ALA A 54 1.81 -0.39 -2.01
CA ALA A 54 2.22 0.97 -1.67
C ALA A 54 2.41 1.11 -0.15
N PHE A 55 3.50 1.76 0.24
CA PHE A 55 3.84 2.02 1.64
C PHE A 55 3.53 3.45 2.05
N THR A 56 3.42 4.37 1.09
CA THR A 56 3.17 5.79 1.33
C THR A 56 2.06 6.34 0.42
N PRO A 57 1.42 7.47 0.81
CA PRO A 57 0.47 8.15 -0.05
C PRO A 57 1.07 8.57 -1.40
N GLU A 58 2.34 9.01 -1.42
CA GLU A 58 3.03 9.42 -2.64
C GLU A 58 3.22 8.25 -3.61
N GLU A 59 3.58 7.05 -3.09
CA GLU A 59 3.69 5.84 -3.90
C GLU A 59 2.33 5.45 -4.49
N ALA A 60 1.26 5.53 -3.69
CA ALA A 60 -0.08 5.20 -4.15
C ALA A 60 -0.57 6.17 -5.22
N ALA A 61 -0.36 7.47 -5.04
CA ALA A 61 -0.68 8.50 -6.03
C ALA A 61 0.09 8.29 -7.33
N ALA A 62 1.39 7.98 -7.24
CA ALA A 62 2.23 7.69 -8.40
C ALA A 62 1.79 6.41 -9.13
N ALA A 63 1.41 5.36 -8.38
CA ALA A 63 0.91 4.11 -8.94
C ALA A 63 -0.43 4.32 -9.68
N GLU A 64 -1.37 5.07 -9.09
CA GLU A 64 -2.64 5.43 -9.76
C GLU A 64 -2.39 6.26 -11.02
N ALA A 65 -1.54 7.28 -10.95
CA ALA A 65 -1.19 8.12 -12.09
C ALA A 65 -0.48 7.34 -13.21
N ALA A 66 0.31 6.32 -12.87
CA ALA A 66 0.99 5.44 -13.81
C ALA A 66 0.05 4.38 -14.43
N GLY A 67 -1.16 4.20 -13.89
CA GLY A 67 -2.13 3.23 -14.38
C GLY A 67 -1.94 1.81 -13.84
N ILE A 68 -1.39 1.65 -12.63
CA ILE A 68 -1.38 0.37 -11.90
C ILE A 68 -2.83 -0.07 -11.70
N ASP A 69 -3.11 -1.34 -12.00
CA ASP A 69 -4.48 -1.86 -12.02
C ASP A 69 -5.06 -2.04 -10.61
N THR A 70 -4.25 -2.56 -9.66
CA THR A 70 -4.68 -2.80 -8.28
C THR A 70 -3.57 -2.45 -7.29
N LEU A 71 -3.95 -2.02 -6.09
CA LEU A 71 -3.04 -1.71 -4.99
C LEU A 71 -3.25 -2.65 -3.81
N LYS A 72 -2.15 -3.04 -3.16
CA LYS A 72 -2.16 -3.58 -1.81
C LYS A 72 -1.68 -2.52 -0.82
N VAL A 73 -2.26 -2.54 0.36
CA VAL A 73 -1.89 -1.65 1.46
C VAL A 73 -1.87 -2.46 2.76
N ARG A 74 -0.87 -2.24 3.59
CA ARG A 74 -0.86 -2.80 4.95
C ARG A 74 -1.85 -2.03 5.81
N PHE A 75 -2.73 -2.77 6.49
CA PHE A 75 -3.64 -2.18 7.45
C PHE A 75 -3.10 -2.41 8.88
N ASP A 76 -2.75 -1.33 9.57
CA ASP A 76 -2.43 -1.36 10.99
C ASP A 76 -3.63 -0.80 11.78
N PRO A 77 -4.32 -1.63 12.58
CA PRO A 77 -5.45 -1.16 13.38
C PRO A 77 -5.07 -0.18 14.50
N LYS A 78 -3.77 -0.06 14.81
CA LYS A 78 -3.25 0.91 15.80
C LYS A 78 -2.95 2.26 15.18
N SER A 79 -2.78 2.30 13.85
CA SER A 79 -2.51 3.51 13.07
C SER A 79 -3.22 3.41 11.72
N PRO A 80 -4.56 3.42 11.69
CA PRO A 80 -5.34 3.30 10.46
C PRO A 80 -5.23 4.53 9.55
N GLU A 81 -4.73 5.66 10.09
CA GLU A 81 -4.61 6.94 9.40
C GLU A 81 -3.77 6.83 8.14
N LEU A 82 -2.61 6.15 8.21
CA LEU A 82 -1.75 5.95 7.05
C LEU A 82 -2.46 5.20 5.92
N ALA A 83 -3.21 4.15 6.26
CA ALA A 83 -3.97 3.40 5.26
C ALA A 83 -5.10 4.26 4.65
N ALA A 84 -5.72 5.14 5.45
CA ALA A 84 -6.72 6.10 4.97
C ALA A 84 -6.10 7.16 4.04
N GLU A 85 -4.92 7.69 4.38
CA GLU A 85 -4.17 8.64 3.55
C GLU A 85 -3.77 8.00 2.21
N ILE A 86 -3.27 6.76 2.23
CA ILE A 86 -2.96 6.00 1.01
C ILE A 86 -4.21 5.81 0.14
N ARG A 87 -5.37 5.50 0.76
CA ARG A 87 -6.65 5.39 0.03
C ARG A 87 -7.08 6.73 -0.58
N GLN A 88 -6.88 7.84 0.14
CA GLN A 88 -7.18 9.18 -0.36
C GLN A 88 -6.28 9.59 -1.52
N ALA A 89 -5.00 9.21 -1.47
CA ALA A 89 -4.02 9.51 -2.52
C ALA A 89 -4.25 8.73 -3.83
N ALA A 90 -4.91 7.56 -3.76
CA ALA A 90 -5.28 6.76 -4.92
C ALA A 90 -6.79 6.42 -4.89
N PRO A 91 -7.70 7.41 -5.06
CA PRO A 91 -9.12 7.26 -4.79
C PRO A 91 -9.85 6.33 -5.77
N HIS A 92 -9.30 6.07 -6.94
CA HIS A 92 -9.97 5.31 -7.99
C HIS A 92 -9.42 3.89 -8.17
N THR A 93 -8.20 3.61 -7.72
CA THR A 93 -7.59 2.30 -7.89
C THR A 93 -8.21 1.26 -6.95
N PHE A 94 -8.55 0.07 -7.48
CA PHE A 94 -8.98 -1.06 -6.65
C PHE A 94 -7.92 -1.37 -5.58
N MET A 95 -8.32 -1.41 -4.31
CA MET A 95 -7.39 -1.48 -3.20
C MET A 95 -7.73 -2.61 -2.24
N SER A 96 -6.77 -3.51 -2.03
CA SER A 96 -6.86 -4.61 -1.07
C SER A 96 -6.04 -4.29 0.19
N PHE A 97 -6.66 -4.41 1.36
CA PHE A 97 -5.98 -4.19 2.64
C PHE A 97 -5.51 -5.51 3.25
N SER A 98 -4.20 -5.56 3.57
CA SER A 98 -3.60 -6.73 4.22
C SER A 98 -3.76 -6.63 5.74
N LEU A 99 -4.49 -7.56 6.35
CA LEU A 99 -4.66 -7.62 7.79
C LEU A 99 -3.35 -8.02 8.51
N PRO A 100 -3.06 -7.46 9.70
CA PRO A 100 -1.85 -7.75 10.44
C PRO A 100 -1.87 -9.18 11.00
N LEU A 101 -0.89 -9.97 10.63
CA LEU A 101 -0.87 -11.42 10.85
C LEU A 101 -0.83 -11.88 12.30
N ILE A 102 -0.26 -11.09 13.20
CA ILE A 102 -0.16 -11.46 14.63
C ILE A 102 -1.22 -10.80 15.51
N ALA A 103 -2.02 -9.90 14.94
CA ALA A 103 -3.05 -9.18 15.69
C ALA A 103 -4.43 -9.87 15.64
N VAL A 104 -4.51 -11.04 15.00
CA VAL A 104 -5.77 -11.76 14.79
C VAL A 104 -5.65 -13.17 15.33
N THR A 105 -6.47 -13.50 16.32
CA THR A 105 -6.49 -14.81 16.97
C THR A 105 -7.74 -15.63 16.64
N SER A 106 -8.77 -14.99 16.06
CA SER A 106 -10.03 -15.64 15.73
C SER A 106 -10.65 -15.08 14.43
N PRO A 107 -11.55 -15.84 13.75
CA PRO A 107 -12.28 -15.31 12.60
C PRO A 107 -13.09 -14.05 12.91
N GLN A 108 -13.64 -13.93 14.12
CA GLN A 108 -14.40 -12.75 14.57
C GLN A 108 -13.52 -11.51 14.67
N GLU A 109 -12.29 -11.66 15.16
CA GLU A 109 -11.33 -10.55 15.15
C GLU A 109 -10.90 -10.17 13.74
N ALA A 110 -10.66 -11.14 12.86
CA ALA A 110 -10.40 -10.89 11.45
C ALA A 110 -11.54 -10.10 10.80
N LEU A 111 -12.78 -10.49 11.08
CA LEU A 111 -13.96 -9.82 10.55
C LEU A 111 -14.08 -8.38 11.08
N ARG A 112 -13.84 -8.16 12.38
CA ARG A 112 -13.85 -6.81 12.96
C ARG A 112 -12.80 -5.90 12.31
N LEU A 113 -11.57 -6.39 12.15
CA LEU A 113 -10.51 -5.63 11.49
C LEU A 113 -10.77 -5.42 10.00
N ALA A 114 -11.37 -6.41 9.33
CA ALA A 114 -11.80 -6.27 7.95
C ALA A 114 -12.83 -5.15 7.79
N PHE A 115 -13.82 -5.07 8.66
CA PHE A 115 -14.80 -3.98 8.63
C PHE A 115 -14.16 -2.63 8.87
N SER A 116 -13.19 -2.52 9.80
CA SER A 116 -12.44 -1.26 9.99
C SER A 116 -11.68 -0.86 8.72
N ALA A 117 -11.04 -1.81 8.03
CA ALA A 117 -10.36 -1.56 6.77
C ALA A 117 -11.34 -1.21 5.63
N MET A 118 -12.50 -1.85 5.57
CA MET A 118 -13.55 -1.53 4.59
C MET A 118 -14.18 -0.15 4.87
N GLU A 119 -14.24 0.28 6.13
CA GLU A 119 -14.76 1.59 6.53
C GLU A 119 -13.92 2.76 5.97
N ILE A 120 -12.60 2.59 5.89
CA ILE A 120 -11.70 3.58 5.27
C ILE A 120 -11.64 3.46 3.73
N GLY A 121 -12.46 2.61 3.12
CA GLY A 121 -12.64 2.53 1.67
C GLY A 121 -11.88 1.39 1.00
N GLY A 122 -11.55 0.31 1.72
CA GLY A 122 -11.04 -0.92 1.13
C GLY A 122 -12.05 -1.55 0.16
N ASP A 123 -11.56 -2.18 -0.89
CA ASP A 123 -12.36 -2.91 -1.87
C ASP A 123 -12.26 -4.42 -1.66
N ALA A 124 -11.19 -4.91 -1.02
CA ALA A 124 -10.96 -6.30 -0.66
C ALA A 124 -10.02 -6.43 0.54
N ILE A 125 -9.93 -7.64 1.10
CA ILE A 125 -9.09 -7.97 2.25
C ILE A 125 -8.14 -9.11 1.89
N MET A 126 -6.84 -8.92 2.13
CA MET A 126 -5.84 -9.97 2.13
C MET A 126 -5.82 -10.67 3.49
N CYS A 127 -6.11 -11.98 3.51
CA CYS A 127 -6.24 -12.80 4.70
C CYS A 127 -5.34 -14.04 4.57
N GLN A 128 -4.26 -14.10 5.34
CA GLN A 128 -3.23 -15.15 5.23
C GLN A 128 -3.46 -16.34 6.17
N TRP A 129 -4.60 -16.41 6.86
CA TRP A 129 -4.93 -17.51 7.77
C TRP A 129 -5.59 -18.69 7.06
N SER A 130 -6.12 -19.64 7.84
CA SER A 130 -6.77 -20.82 7.31
C SER A 130 -8.08 -20.51 6.58
N PRO A 131 -8.60 -21.44 5.75
CA PRO A 131 -9.87 -21.25 5.02
C PRO A 131 -11.05 -20.83 5.89
N ARG A 132 -11.10 -21.22 7.17
CA ARG A 132 -12.17 -20.80 8.10
C ARG A 132 -12.25 -19.29 8.32
N PHE A 133 -11.13 -18.58 8.24
CA PHE A 133 -11.09 -17.11 8.31
C PHE A 133 -11.61 -16.49 7.02
N ILE A 134 -11.22 -17.04 5.87
CA ILE A 134 -11.75 -16.66 4.56
C ILE A 134 -13.27 -16.85 4.53
N GLN A 135 -13.77 -17.98 5.01
CA GLN A 135 -15.20 -18.28 5.05
C GLN A 135 -15.97 -17.23 5.87
N ALA A 136 -15.49 -16.89 7.05
CA ALA A 136 -16.14 -15.87 7.89
C ALA A 136 -16.22 -14.51 7.21
N LEU A 137 -15.16 -14.10 6.49
CA LEU A 137 -15.15 -12.86 5.70
C LEU A 137 -16.13 -12.95 4.52
N ALA A 138 -16.11 -14.05 3.79
CA ALA A 138 -16.97 -14.26 2.62
C ALA A 138 -18.46 -14.29 3.00
N GLU A 139 -18.84 -14.98 4.09
CA GLU A 139 -20.21 -15.03 4.62
C GLU A 139 -20.72 -13.65 5.04
N ALA A 140 -19.81 -12.77 5.48
CA ALA A 140 -20.13 -11.37 5.80
C ALA A 140 -20.12 -10.43 4.57
N GLY A 141 -19.90 -10.96 3.35
CA GLY A 141 -19.86 -10.21 2.12
C GLY A 141 -18.56 -9.44 1.87
N VAL A 142 -17.49 -9.70 2.65
CA VAL A 142 -16.17 -9.09 2.47
C VAL A 142 -15.39 -9.88 1.42
N PRO A 143 -14.95 -9.26 0.30
CA PRO A 143 -14.11 -9.94 -0.68
C PRO A 143 -12.76 -10.31 -0.07
N ALA A 144 -12.51 -11.59 0.16
CA ALA A 144 -11.30 -12.09 0.82
C ALA A 144 -10.36 -12.78 -0.17
N GLN A 145 -9.08 -12.44 -0.09
CA GLN A 145 -7.98 -13.06 -0.83
C GLN A 145 -7.16 -13.94 0.11
N GLY A 146 -6.91 -15.19 -0.28
CA GLY A 146 -6.03 -16.11 0.45
C GLY A 146 -4.57 -16.01 0.04
N HIS A 147 -3.70 -16.85 0.65
CA HIS A 147 -2.27 -16.89 0.35
C HIS A 147 -1.74 -18.32 0.40
N VAL A 148 -1.01 -18.73 -0.64
CA VAL A 148 -0.36 -20.05 -0.74
C VAL A 148 1.06 -19.93 -1.30
N GLY A 149 1.83 -21.01 -1.25
CA GLY A 149 3.23 -21.03 -1.64
C GLY A 149 4.15 -20.72 -0.45
N LEU A 150 5.15 -19.91 -0.68
CA LEU A 150 5.98 -19.39 0.41
C LEU A 150 5.21 -18.29 1.15
N VAL A 151 4.49 -18.67 2.18
CA VAL A 151 3.94 -17.69 3.13
C VAL A 151 5.04 -17.39 4.15
N PRO A 152 5.68 -16.17 4.14
CA PRO A 152 6.91 -15.94 4.90
C PRO A 152 6.82 -16.29 6.40
N ARG A 153 5.66 -16.07 6.99
CA ARG A 153 5.41 -16.39 8.41
C ARG A 153 5.24 -17.86 8.72
N LYS A 154 5.06 -18.68 7.69
CA LYS A 154 5.03 -20.15 7.79
C LYS A 154 6.37 -20.76 7.35
N SER A 155 7.44 -19.95 7.21
CA SER A 155 8.74 -20.43 6.73
C SER A 155 9.37 -21.51 7.61
N THR A 156 9.07 -21.52 8.91
CA THR A 156 9.49 -22.63 9.80
C THR A 156 8.88 -23.97 9.40
N TRP A 157 7.67 -23.98 8.86
CA TRP A 157 7.01 -25.20 8.34
C TRP A 157 7.59 -25.64 7.00
N THR A 158 8.10 -24.71 6.18
CA THR A 158 8.68 -25.00 4.87
C THR A 158 10.18 -25.28 4.92
N GLY A 159 10.80 -25.17 6.10
CA GLY A 159 12.24 -25.34 6.26
C GLY A 159 13.05 -24.13 5.82
N GLY A 160 12.49 -22.91 5.99
CA GLY A 160 13.12 -21.64 5.67
C GLY A 160 12.44 -20.92 4.49
N LEU A 161 13.02 -19.77 4.10
CA LEU A 161 12.56 -18.99 2.95
C LEU A 161 13.03 -19.63 1.65
N ARG A 162 12.24 -20.55 1.12
CA ARG A 162 12.52 -21.29 -0.11
C ARG A 162 11.31 -21.36 -1.03
N ALA A 163 11.58 -21.65 -2.31
CA ALA A 163 10.48 -21.94 -3.24
C ALA A 163 9.77 -23.25 -2.84
N VAL A 164 8.45 -23.24 -2.88
CA VAL A 164 7.53 -24.34 -2.59
C VAL A 164 6.96 -24.88 -3.91
N GLY A 165 6.54 -26.13 -3.94
CA GLY A 165 5.97 -26.74 -5.16
C GLY A 165 7.01 -27.29 -6.12
N LYS A 166 8.22 -27.59 -5.66
CA LYS A 166 9.30 -28.19 -6.48
C LYS A 166 9.16 -29.70 -6.64
N THR A 167 8.34 -30.36 -5.85
CA THR A 167 8.01 -31.77 -5.98
C THR A 167 6.54 -31.95 -6.36
N SER A 168 6.17 -33.12 -6.88
CA SER A 168 4.78 -33.45 -7.21
C SER A 168 3.88 -33.32 -5.98
N ASP A 169 4.34 -33.80 -4.83
CA ASP A 169 3.57 -33.79 -3.58
C ASP A 169 3.33 -32.34 -3.11
N GLU A 170 4.37 -31.49 -3.13
CA GLU A 170 4.23 -30.08 -2.80
C GLU A 170 3.26 -29.37 -3.78
N ALA A 171 3.35 -29.67 -5.07
CA ALA A 171 2.46 -29.05 -6.08
C ALA A 171 0.99 -29.49 -5.90
N ILE A 172 0.73 -30.74 -5.60
CA ILE A 172 -0.62 -31.25 -5.28
C ILE A 172 -1.15 -30.64 -3.99
N GLU A 173 -0.29 -30.45 -2.99
CA GLU A 173 -0.69 -29.78 -1.76
C GLU A 173 -1.07 -28.30 -2.00
N LEU A 174 -0.33 -27.59 -2.82
CA LEU A 174 -0.71 -26.22 -3.25
C LEU A 174 -2.07 -26.20 -3.94
N TYR A 175 -2.34 -27.17 -4.82
CA TYR A 175 -3.64 -27.29 -5.46
C TYR A 175 -4.77 -27.52 -4.44
N ARG A 176 -4.58 -28.41 -3.46
CA ARG A 176 -5.56 -28.67 -2.39
C ARG A 176 -5.83 -27.41 -1.57
N GLN A 177 -4.77 -26.66 -1.23
CA GLN A 177 -4.89 -25.39 -0.49
C GLN A 177 -5.71 -24.35 -1.28
N ILE A 178 -5.44 -24.20 -2.57
CA ILE A 178 -6.20 -23.30 -3.45
C ILE A 178 -7.68 -23.73 -3.50
N LYS A 179 -7.96 -25.03 -3.67
CA LYS A 179 -9.34 -25.54 -3.69
C LYS A 179 -10.06 -25.35 -2.35
N ALA A 180 -9.36 -25.46 -1.22
CA ALA A 180 -9.92 -25.18 0.08
C ALA A 180 -10.25 -23.69 0.28
N LEU A 181 -9.41 -22.76 -0.23
CA LEU A 181 -9.70 -21.33 -0.24
C LEU A 181 -10.88 -20.99 -1.17
N GLU A 182 -10.95 -21.64 -2.33
CA GLU A 182 -12.05 -21.48 -3.28
C GLU A 182 -13.39 -21.93 -2.65
N ALA A 183 -13.40 -23.10 -2.00
CA ALA A 183 -14.56 -23.61 -1.29
C ALA A 183 -14.98 -22.72 -0.09
N ALA A 184 -14.04 -22.05 0.55
CA ALA A 184 -14.29 -21.08 1.62
C ALA A 184 -14.82 -19.73 1.12
N GLY A 185 -14.97 -19.53 -0.20
CA GLY A 185 -15.53 -18.31 -0.77
C GLY A 185 -14.53 -17.19 -1.06
N ALA A 186 -13.22 -17.49 -1.12
CA ALA A 186 -12.23 -16.52 -1.58
C ALA A 186 -12.59 -16.00 -2.99
N TRP A 187 -12.24 -14.77 -3.29
CA TRP A 187 -12.33 -14.26 -4.66
C TRP A 187 -10.99 -14.36 -5.41
N ALA A 188 -9.87 -14.37 -4.66
CA ALA A 188 -8.52 -14.39 -5.19
C ALA A 188 -7.59 -15.17 -4.25
N VAL A 189 -6.42 -15.52 -4.76
CA VAL A 189 -5.32 -16.13 -4.00
C VAL A 189 -3.99 -15.53 -4.44
N GLU A 190 -3.18 -15.11 -3.47
CA GLU A 190 -1.77 -14.79 -3.69
C GLU A 190 -0.96 -16.08 -3.75
N ILE A 191 -0.11 -16.19 -4.76
CA ILE A 191 0.74 -17.36 -4.97
C ILE A 191 2.19 -16.87 -4.97
N GLU A 192 2.92 -17.19 -3.89
CA GLU A 192 4.26 -16.66 -3.65
C GLU A 192 5.32 -17.73 -3.82
N VAL A 193 6.33 -17.40 -4.63
CA VAL A 193 7.61 -18.14 -4.80
C VAL A 193 7.41 -19.65 -5.05
N ILE A 194 6.71 -19.96 -6.14
CA ILE A 194 6.55 -21.32 -6.66
C ILE A 194 7.11 -21.43 -8.08
N PRO A 195 7.37 -22.64 -8.63
CA PRO A 195 7.75 -22.79 -10.03
C PRO A 195 6.67 -22.27 -10.99
N GLN A 196 7.09 -21.56 -12.03
CA GLN A 196 6.18 -20.95 -13.03
C GLN A 196 5.24 -21.95 -13.68
N GLN A 197 5.74 -23.13 -14.04
CA GLN A 197 4.94 -24.18 -14.67
C GLN A 197 3.81 -24.66 -13.75
N ILE A 198 4.09 -24.75 -12.45
CA ILE A 198 3.08 -25.09 -11.43
C ILE A 198 2.04 -23.97 -11.31
N LEU A 199 2.48 -22.68 -11.23
CA LEU A 199 1.57 -21.55 -11.24
C LEU A 199 0.59 -21.60 -12.43
N GLN A 200 1.10 -21.80 -13.63
CA GLN A 200 0.30 -21.84 -14.86
C GLN A 200 -0.79 -22.91 -14.81
N GLU A 201 -0.45 -24.10 -14.32
CA GLU A 201 -1.40 -25.20 -14.19
C GLU A 201 -2.43 -24.97 -13.07
N LEU A 202 -2.01 -24.40 -11.94
CA LEU A 202 -2.91 -24.04 -10.84
C LEU A 202 -3.89 -22.93 -11.26
N SER A 203 -3.41 -21.90 -11.95
CA SER A 203 -4.23 -20.78 -12.41
C SER A 203 -5.36 -21.21 -13.35
N ARG A 204 -5.08 -22.20 -14.23
CA ARG A 204 -6.10 -22.75 -15.15
C ARG A 204 -7.16 -23.62 -14.45
N ARG A 205 -6.87 -24.15 -13.25
CA ARG A 205 -7.72 -25.13 -12.54
C ARG A 205 -8.49 -24.54 -11.35
N THR A 206 -8.44 -23.24 -11.18
CA THR A 206 -9.21 -22.54 -10.15
C THR A 206 -10.03 -21.39 -10.75
N SER A 207 -11.17 -21.11 -10.15
CA SER A 207 -11.96 -19.92 -10.46
C SER A 207 -11.43 -18.68 -9.74
N LEU A 208 -10.51 -18.83 -8.78
CA LEU A 208 -9.91 -17.72 -8.08
C LEU A 208 -9.01 -16.90 -9.03
N ILE A 209 -9.00 -15.60 -8.81
CA ILE A 209 -7.96 -14.74 -9.41
C ILE A 209 -6.63 -15.07 -8.74
N THR A 210 -5.62 -15.37 -9.54
CA THR A 210 -4.27 -15.71 -9.06
C THR A 210 -3.36 -14.49 -9.16
N SER A 211 -2.95 -13.95 -8.00
CA SER A 211 -1.96 -12.87 -7.90
C SER A 211 -0.59 -13.48 -7.62
N SER A 212 0.38 -13.31 -8.54
CA SER A 212 1.66 -14.00 -8.45
C SER A 212 2.79 -13.05 -8.04
N ILE A 213 3.54 -13.44 -7.01
CA ILE A 213 4.80 -12.81 -6.61
C ILE A 213 5.92 -13.85 -6.54
N GLY A 214 7.01 -13.62 -7.28
CA GLY A 214 8.12 -14.57 -7.32
C GLY A 214 7.79 -15.93 -7.93
N ALA A 215 6.64 -16.08 -8.59
CA ALA A 215 6.17 -17.32 -9.19
C ALA A 215 6.22 -17.31 -10.74
N GLY A 216 6.84 -16.31 -11.33
CA GLY A 216 6.90 -16.15 -12.79
C GLY A 216 5.62 -15.62 -13.39
N SER A 217 5.45 -15.80 -14.70
CA SER A 217 4.27 -15.38 -15.46
C SER A 217 3.23 -16.51 -15.55
N GLY A 218 1.96 -16.13 -15.77
CA GLY A 218 0.84 -17.08 -15.95
C GLY A 218 -0.20 -17.03 -14.85
N GLY A 219 -0.02 -16.19 -13.86
CA GLY A 219 -1.09 -15.72 -12.97
C GLY A 219 -1.93 -14.63 -13.64
N ASP A 220 -3.09 -14.34 -13.08
CA ASP A 220 -4.00 -13.31 -13.58
C ASP A 220 -3.50 -11.90 -13.22
N ILE A 221 -2.76 -11.78 -12.13
CA ILE A 221 -2.14 -10.54 -11.62
C ILE A 221 -0.64 -10.78 -11.42
N GLN A 222 0.20 -9.86 -11.89
CA GLN A 222 1.61 -9.79 -11.59
C GLN A 222 1.84 -8.78 -10.47
N PHE A 223 2.36 -9.24 -9.35
CA PHE A 223 2.54 -8.45 -8.14
C PHE A 223 4.02 -8.28 -7.78
N LEU A 224 4.40 -7.05 -7.41
CA LEU A 224 5.67 -6.71 -6.76
C LEU A 224 5.45 -5.57 -5.76
N PHE A 225 6.33 -5.43 -4.77
CA PHE A 225 6.31 -4.32 -3.85
C PHE A 225 6.80 -3.03 -4.52
N GLY A 226 6.20 -1.89 -4.16
CA GLY A 226 6.57 -0.58 -4.67
C GLY A 226 8.05 -0.26 -4.41
N GLU A 227 8.54 -0.54 -3.19
CA GLU A 227 9.94 -0.36 -2.83
C GLU A 227 10.92 -1.15 -3.70
N ASP A 228 10.54 -2.39 -4.11
CA ASP A 228 11.36 -3.20 -5.01
C ASP A 228 11.39 -2.63 -6.43
N ILE A 229 10.24 -2.16 -6.93
CA ILE A 229 10.10 -1.57 -8.27
C ILE A 229 10.87 -0.26 -8.37
N LEU A 230 10.77 0.56 -7.35
CA LEU A 230 11.34 1.90 -7.30
C LEU A 230 12.78 1.92 -6.80
N GLY A 231 13.28 0.81 -6.27
CA GLY A 231 14.62 0.74 -5.67
C GLY A 231 14.72 1.65 -4.45
N ASP A 232 13.72 1.59 -3.56
CA ASP A 232 13.55 2.53 -2.46
C ASP A 232 14.06 2.01 -1.11
N GLY A 233 15.09 1.18 -1.14
CA GLY A 233 15.75 0.61 0.02
C GLY A 233 17.23 0.32 -0.24
N PRO A 234 18.01 0.01 0.81
CA PRO A 234 19.43 -0.30 0.68
C PRO A 234 19.70 -1.68 0.05
N GLY A 235 18.66 -2.52 -0.16
CA GLY A 235 18.80 -3.92 -0.53
C GLY A 235 19.26 -4.83 0.63
N PRO A 236 19.58 -6.11 0.38
CA PRO A 236 19.44 -6.74 -0.92
C PRO A 236 17.97 -6.89 -1.34
N PHE A 237 17.71 -6.76 -2.65
CA PHE A 237 16.36 -6.94 -3.20
C PHE A 237 16.10 -8.42 -3.48
N PRO A 238 14.82 -8.87 -3.41
CA PRO A 238 14.45 -10.24 -3.74
C PRO A 238 14.87 -10.63 -5.16
N ARG A 239 15.30 -11.86 -5.35
CA ARG A 239 15.72 -12.39 -6.68
C ARG A 239 14.67 -12.19 -7.78
N HIS A 240 13.40 -12.20 -7.41
CA HIS A 240 12.27 -12.08 -8.34
C HIS A 240 11.87 -10.64 -8.62
N SER A 241 12.45 -9.66 -7.93
CA SER A 241 12.20 -8.26 -8.18
C SER A 241 13.04 -7.71 -9.34
N LYS A 242 12.56 -6.64 -9.93
CA LYS A 242 13.28 -5.85 -10.92
C LYS A 242 13.13 -4.38 -10.59
N GLN A 243 14.28 -3.74 -10.37
CA GLN A 243 14.33 -2.31 -10.14
C GLN A 243 14.21 -1.54 -11.46
N TYR A 244 13.36 -0.55 -11.50
CA TYR A 244 13.20 0.38 -12.62
C TYR A 244 13.75 1.77 -12.29
N ARG A 245 13.97 2.06 -11.01
CA ARG A 245 14.56 3.30 -10.48
C ARG A 245 15.49 2.99 -9.31
N ASN A 246 16.15 4.00 -8.78
CA ASN A 246 16.95 3.94 -7.56
C ASN A 246 16.61 5.17 -6.71
N LEU A 247 15.43 5.16 -6.10
CA LEU A 247 14.99 6.26 -5.26
C LEU A 247 15.79 6.35 -3.97
N TYR A 248 16.33 5.24 -3.48
CA TYR A 248 17.21 5.24 -2.33
C TYR A 248 18.43 6.15 -2.53
N ALA A 249 19.13 6.02 -3.68
CA ALA A 249 20.27 6.88 -3.99
C ALA A 249 19.87 8.36 -4.09
N LEU A 250 18.72 8.66 -4.71
CA LEU A 250 18.21 10.04 -4.79
C LEU A 250 17.91 10.63 -3.41
N ARG A 251 17.35 9.84 -2.50
CA ARG A 251 17.11 10.29 -1.11
C ARG A 251 18.41 10.52 -0.35
N GLN A 252 19.42 9.66 -0.55
CA GLN A 252 20.75 9.87 0.04
C GLN A 252 21.39 11.16 -0.45
N GLN A 253 21.31 11.42 -1.76
CA GLN A 253 21.81 12.67 -2.33
C GLN A 253 21.07 13.88 -1.75
N MET A 254 19.74 13.86 -1.70
CA MET A 254 18.94 14.94 -1.13
C MET A 254 19.28 15.17 0.36
N GLN A 255 19.55 14.12 1.11
CA GLN A 255 19.99 14.25 2.51
C GLN A 255 21.38 14.88 2.60
N ALA A 256 22.30 14.53 1.71
CA ALA A 256 23.63 15.15 1.66
C ALA A 256 23.55 16.66 1.36
N GLU A 257 22.68 17.05 0.43
CA GLU A 257 22.44 18.48 0.12
C GLU A 257 21.84 19.23 1.32
N ARG A 258 20.92 18.63 2.06
CA ARG A 258 20.41 19.23 3.31
C ARG A 258 21.52 19.47 4.31
N VAL A 259 22.44 18.53 4.50
CA VAL A 259 23.57 18.65 5.39
C VAL A 259 24.52 19.74 4.91
N ALA A 260 24.78 19.81 3.60
CA ALA A 260 25.63 20.85 3.01
C ALA A 260 25.03 22.24 3.26
N GLY A 261 23.77 22.45 2.95
CA GLY A 261 23.10 23.75 3.16
C GLY A 261 23.10 24.20 4.63
N PHE A 262 22.89 23.29 5.58
CA PHE A 262 23.02 23.65 6.99
C PHE A 262 24.45 24.00 7.39
N ARG A 263 25.47 23.34 6.82
CA ARG A 263 26.88 23.69 7.09
C ARG A 263 27.25 25.07 6.53
N GLU A 264 26.77 25.39 5.33
CA GLU A 264 26.96 26.71 4.73
C GLU A 264 26.30 27.80 5.57
N TYR A 265 25.06 27.60 6.00
CA TYR A 265 24.37 28.52 6.90
C TYR A 265 25.15 28.74 8.22
N ILE A 266 25.65 27.66 8.83
CA ILE A 266 26.48 27.76 10.05
C ILE A 266 27.74 28.59 9.78
N ALA A 267 28.44 28.36 8.68
CA ALA A 267 29.65 29.08 8.31
C ALA A 267 29.37 30.56 8.10
N ASP A 268 28.30 30.92 7.41
CA ASP A 268 27.89 32.30 7.16
C ASP A 268 27.57 33.03 8.47
N VAL A 269 26.83 32.38 9.38
CA VAL A 269 26.56 32.99 10.71
C VAL A 269 27.85 33.18 11.51
N GLN A 270 28.73 32.19 11.52
CA GLN A 270 30.00 32.28 12.28
C GLN A 270 30.98 33.30 11.69
N SER A 271 30.99 33.49 10.39
CA SER A 271 31.82 34.50 9.70
C SER A 271 31.20 35.89 9.72
N GLY A 272 29.93 36.05 10.09
CA GLY A 272 29.17 37.29 9.99
C GLY A 272 28.70 37.64 8.58
N ALA A 273 28.79 36.71 7.62
CA ALA A 273 28.23 36.87 6.30
C ALA A 273 26.70 36.85 6.28
N PHE A 274 26.11 36.16 7.25
CA PHE A 274 24.68 36.19 7.50
C PHE A 274 24.39 36.62 8.95
N PRO A 275 23.40 37.54 9.20
CA PRO A 275 22.59 38.24 8.18
C PRO A 275 23.36 39.33 7.46
N GLY A 276 23.20 39.42 6.13
CA GLY A 276 23.70 40.54 5.32
C GLY A 276 22.81 41.79 5.44
N PRO A 277 23.22 42.93 4.84
CA PRO A 277 22.46 44.21 4.91
C PRO A 277 21.00 44.07 4.44
N GLU A 278 20.75 43.21 3.48
CA GLU A 278 19.41 42.94 2.93
C GLU A 278 18.48 42.14 3.87
N HIS A 279 19.04 41.53 4.92
CA HIS A 279 18.31 40.71 5.88
C HIS A 279 17.98 41.45 7.18
N VAL A 280 18.43 42.69 7.34
CA VAL A 280 18.26 43.48 8.57
C VAL A 280 17.30 44.63 8.41
N ILE A 281 16.61 44.97 9.46
CA ILE A 281 15.76 46.14 9.53
C ILE A 281 16.54 47.23 10.26
N ASN A 282 16.66 48.37 9.60
CA ASN A 282 17.34 49.55 10.16
C ASN A 282 16.31 50.56 10.64
N VAL A 283 16.68 51.32 11.66
CA VAL A 283 15.93 52.47 12.17
C VAL A 283 16.85 53.70 12.15
N ASP A 284 16.25 54.87 12.17
CA ASP A 284 16.99 56.14 12.24
C ASP A 284 17.82 56.21 13.52
N LYS A 285 19.00 56.75 13.42
CA LYS A 285 19.95 56.89 14.51
C LYS A 285 19.31 57.65 15.69
N ALA A 286 18.52 58.69 15.42
CA ALA A 286 17.82 59.47 16.47
C ALA A 286 16.93 58.62 17.36
N ILE A 287 16.26 57.56 16.80
CA ILE A 287 15.44 56.62 17.54
C ILE A 287 16.28 55.75 18.46
N VAL A 288 17.48 55.36 17.96
CA VAL A 288 18.39 54.57 18.77
C VAL A 288 18.97 55.39 19.92
N ASP A 289 19.35 56.65 19.66
CA ASP A 289 19.89 57.57 20.68
C ASP A 289 18.82 57.83 21.77
N GLU A 290 17.58 58.11 21.41
CA GLU A 290 16.44 58.28 22.37
C GLU A 290 16.18 56.99 23.17
N PHE A 291 16.21 55.86 22.54
CA PHE A 291 16.06 54.54 23.22
C PHE A 291 17.14 54.33 24.27
N LEU A 292 18.41 54.63 23.94
CA LEU A 292 19.55 54.49 24.87
C LEU A 292 19.42 55.45 26.08
N GLU A 293 18.98 56.71 25.86
CA GLU A 293 18.73 57.62 26.96
C GLU A 293 17.59 57.21 27.88
N GLN A 294 16.58 56.50 27.37
CA GLN A 294 15.49 55.96 28.19
C GLN A 294 15.98 54.72 28.93
N LEU A 295 16.74 53.83 28.29
CA LEU A 295 17.25 52.62 28.87
C LEU A 295 18.18 52.87 30.06
N ASP A 296 19.01 53.93 30.06
CA ASP A 296 19.88 54.33 31.17
C ASP A 296 19.10 54.84 32.40
N LYS A 297 17.81 55.17 32.25
CA LYS A 297 16.92 55.59 33.33
C LYS A 297 16.09 54.45 33.92
N GLU A 298 16.08 53.29 33.28
CA GLU A 298 15.36 52.09 33.77
C GLU A 298 16.07 51.48 34.99
N PRO A 299 15.34 51.09 36.01
CA PRO A 299 15.95 50.43 37.17
C PRO A 299 16.50 49.06 36.77
N ARG A 300 17.74 48.79 37.23
CA ARG A 300 18.43 47.50 36.99
C ARG A 300 17.83 46.40 37.89
#